data_2e1133f193cdca00260b7c772cb7ca52
#
_entry.id   2e1133f193cdca00260b7c772cb7ca52
#
_cell.length_a   1.000
_cell.length_b   1.000
_cell.length_c   1.000
_cell.angle_alpha   90.00
_cell.angle_beta   90.00
_cell.angle_gamma   90.00
#
_symmetry.space_group_name_H-M   'P 1'
#
loop_
_entity.id
_entity.type
_entity.pdbx_description
1 polymer ?
#
loop_
_entity_poly.entity_id
_entity_poly.type
_entity_poly.pdbx_seq_one_letter_code
_entity_poly.pdbx_strand_id
1 'polypeptide(L)'
;MDQTILNQVEAFATNLIVNELPDSVLYHDISFTHRLVASVKEISQKEGLSDADSELLIITAWLYGTGYRDVEMFKGKKLFSSCIACTQQISKQFLSSIHYQSDSIKIIFNILEKSTPSNTPNGILDQVFVDAIYMDFAQDKGLKYIKKMYQELLLFNDVTIVKKNWYQYLIDLLENHQYYTNYGKSTLEQKKFRLIKELKQQYKDLENIERVALRKELDISDEELKSLKANLSTSKEIDSKTIQTVFKTTSKNHYTLNQMVDRKANIMISINAIIVSLLIGKVIAPALNGLNIELIPVFIMAGAGGISMFYAILAVKPDSTHGEFSEDEVRSKQGNLLFFGNFHNMRYKDYEWAFLQMLNDKDYLYTSMIRDIYFLGQKIKKKHDRLRTSLNVFLIGTSLTIISFLMLKFIV
;
A
#
# COMPACT_ATOMS: atom_id res chain seq x y z
N MET A 1 20.13 -29.80 28.87
CA MET A 1 20.49 -28.70 27.94
C MET A 1 21.98 -28.48 27.92
N ASP A 2 22.61 -28.42 26.75
CA ASP A 2 24.04 -28.08 26.60
C ASP A 2 24.21 -26.55 26.59
N GLN A 3 24.65 -25.99 27.71
CA GLN A 3 24.83 -24.57 27.89
C GLN A 3 25.91 -23.98 26.96
N THR A 4 26.88 -24.77 26.55
CA THR A 4 27.96 -24.34 25.64
C THR A 4 27.40 -24.08 24.25
N ILE A 5 26.56 -24.98 23.74
CA ILE A 5 25.92 -24.84 22.46
C ILE A 5 24.93 -23.64 22.46
N LEU A 6 24.13 -23.53 23.51
CA LEU A 6 23.19 -22.41 23.63
C LEU A 6 23.91 -21.05 23.63
N ASN A 7 25.04 -20.92 24.34
CA ASN A 7 25.84 -19.70 24.36
C ASN A 7 26.44 -19.37 22.96
N GLN A 8 26.87 -20.39 22.22
CA GLN A 8 27.39 -20.19 20.85
C GLN A 8 26.27 -19.72 19.88
N VAL A 9 25.09 -20.33 19.97
CA VAL A 9 23.93 -19.94 19.16
C VAL A 9 23.48 -18.51 19.49
N GLU A 10 23.38 -18.18 20.77
CA GLU A 10 23.05 -16.83 21.24
C GLU A 10 24.04 -15.78 20.73
N ALA A 11 25.34 -16.04 20.88
CA ALA A 11 26.37 -15.14 20.41
C ALA A 11 26.33 -14.93 18.90
N PHE A 12 26.13 -16.00 18.12
CA PHE A 12 26.00 -15.95 16.68
C PHE A 12 24.78 -15.15 16.24
N ALA A 13 23.61 -15.51 16.76
CA ALA A 13 22.35 -14.86 16.40
C ALA A 13 22.37 -13.37 16.80
N THR A 14 22.87 -13.05 18.00
CA THR A 14 22.99 -11.66 18.48
C THR A 14 23.91 -10.85 17.57
N ASN A 15 25.09 -11.39 17.24
CA ASN A 15 26.01 -10.69 16.34
C ASN A 15 25.38 -10.40 14.97
N LEU A 16 24.73 -11.37 14.36
CA LEU A 16 24.10 -11.23 13.06
C LEU A 16 22.93 -10.23 13.12
N ILE A 17 22.04 -10.37 14.10
CA ILE A 17 20.84 -9.53 14.22
C ILE A 17 21.20 -8.07 14.54
N VAL A 18 22.21 -7.83 15.36
CA VAL A 18 22.61 -6.48 15.75
C VAL A 18 23.43 -5.77 14.68
N ASN A 19 24.31 -6.50 13.97
CA ASN A 19 25.30 -5.89 13.09
C ASN A 19 25.01 -6.03 11.59
N GLU A 20 24.16 -7.00 11.19
CA GLU A 20 23.97 -7.33 9.77
C GLU A 20 22.51 -7.14 9.30
N LEU A 21 21.50 -6.95 10.19
CA LEU A 21 20.16 -6.68 9.77
C LEU A 21 20.02 -5.25 9.20
N PRO A 22 19.24 -5.06 8.12
CA PRO A 22 18.92 -3.71 7.62
C PRO A 22 18.19 -2.84 8.65
N ASP A 23 18.43 -1.53 8.62
CA ASP A 23 17.73 -0.55 9.48
C ASP A 23 16.20 -0.55 9.30
N SER A 24 15.70 -1.13 8.21
CA SER A 24 14.27 -1.31 7.92
C SER A 24 13.61 -2.37 8.80
N VAL A 25 14.36 -3.26 9.45
CA VAL A 25 13.86 -4.29 10.37
C VAL A 25 13.64 -3.69 11.75
N LEU A 26 12.42 -3.20 12.00
CA LEU A 26 12.10 -2.48 13.24
C LEU A 26 11.48 -3.37 14.34
N TYR A 27 10.67 -4.35 13.93
CA TYR A 27 9.97 -5.25 14.85
C TYR A 27 10.76 -6.54 15.10
N HIS A 28 11.28 -7.17 14.03
CA HIS A 28 12.05 -8.42 14.12
C HIS A 28 13.51 -8.17 14.52
N ASP A 29 13.72 -7.23 15.44
CA ASP A 29 15.01 -6.83 16.01
C ASP A 29 15.48 -7.83 17.11
N ILE A 30 16.64 -7.57 17.70
CA ILE A 30 17.18 -8.39 18.79
C ILE A 30 16.23 -8.44 20.01
N SER A 31 15.45 -7.38 20.24
CA SER A 31 14.49 -7.36 21.34
C SER A 31 13.33 -8.33 21.09
N PHE A 32 12.89 -8.49 19.84
CA PHE A 32 11.92 -9.52 19.45
C PHE A 32 12.50 -10.92 19.70
N THR A 33 13.76 -11.17 19.29
CA THR A 33 14.41 -12.47 19.48
C THR A 33 14.49 -12.83 20.96
N HIS A 34 14.88 -11.90 21.82
CA HIS A 34 14.88 -12.12 23.28
C HIS A 34 13.48 -12.45 23.83
N ARG A 35 12.44 -11.74 23.36
CA ARG A 35 11.06 -12.03 23.77
C ARG A 35 10.63 -13.42 23.29
N LEU A 36 10.94 -13.79 22.06
CA LEU A 36 10.61 -15.09 21.50
C LEU A 36 11.28 -16.23 22.31
N VAL A 37 12.57 -16.09 22.63
CA VAL A 37 13.30 -17.05 23.47
C VAL A 37 12.67 -17.16 24.87
N ALA A 38 12.31 -16.03 25.49
CA ALA A 38 11.64 -16.03 26.79
C ALA A 38 10.26 -16.71 26.70
N SER A 39 9.49 -16.43 25.66
CA SER A 39 8.18 -17.06 25.40
C SER A 39 8.28 -18.57 25.23
N VAL A 40 9.26 -19.02 24.44
CA VAL A 40 9.55 -20.45 24.27
C VAL A 40 9.88 -21.12 25.59
N LYS A 41 10.77 -20.53 26.40
CA LYS A 41 11.12 -21.06 27.72
C LYS A 41 9.90 -21.15 28.64
N GLU A 42 9.08 -20.11 28.69
CA GLU A 42 7.87 -20.06 29.51
C GLU A 42 6.87 -21.16 29.10
N ILE A 43 6.53 -21.26 27.80
CA ILE A 43 5.56 -22.25 27.32
C ILE A 43 6.10 -23.67 27.50
N SER A 44 7.38 -23.92 27.16
CA SER A 44 8.02 -25.23 27.33
C SER A 44 7.96 -25.71 28.78
N GLN A 45 8.22 -24.81 29.73
CA GLN A 45 8.12 -25.12 31.17
C GLN A 45 6.68 -25.43 31.58
N LYS A 46 5.70 -24.65 31.09
CA LYS A 46 4.26 -24.86 31.41
C LYS A 46 3.70 -26.13 30.82
N GLU A 47 4.16 -26.55 29.65
CA GLU A 47 3.78 -27.79 29.00
C GLU A 47 4.62 -29.00 29.46
N GLY A 48 5.61 -28.82 30.33
CA GLY A 48 6.41 -29.90 30.90
C GLY A 48 7.33 -30.60 29.89
N LEU A 49 7.87 -29.86 28.91
CA LEU A 49 8.76 -30.43 27.91
C LEU A 49 10.09 -30.89 28.50
N SER A 50 10.70 -31.88 27.83
CA SER A 50 12.06 -32.34 28.22
C SER A 50 13.12 -31.25 28.01
N ASP A 51 14.26 -31.36 28.69
CA ASP A 51 15.39 -30.47 28.48
C ASP A 51 15.91 -30.48 27.03
N ALA A 52 15.89 -31.66 26.37
CA ALA A 52 16.30 -31.79 24.98
C ALA A 52 15.34 -31.06 24.02
N ASP A 53 14.03 -31.22 24.21
CA ASP A 53 13.01 -30.54 23.40
C ASP A 53 13.05 -29.03 23.61
N SER A 54 13.21 -28.60 24.85
CA SER A 54 13.35 -27.17 25.19
C SER A 54 14.61 -26.56 24.57
N GLU A 55 15.71 -27.28 24.51
CA GLU A 55 16.95 -26.84 23.83
C GLU A 55 16.74 -26.60 22.34
N LEU A 56 16.10 -27.56 21.64
CA LEU A 56 15.77 -27.43 20.22
C LEU A 56 14.91 -26.16 19.94
N LEU A 57 13.91 -25.92 20.76
CA LEU A 57 13.04 -24.77 20.66
C LEU A 57 13.76 -23.45 20.92
N ILE A 58 14.65 -23.41 21.92
CA ILE A 58 15.46 -22.22 22.26
C ILE A 58 16.42 -21.91 21.11
N ILE A 59 17.09 -22.92 20.54
CA ILE A 59 17.97 -22.75 19.38
C ILE A 59 17.16 -22.21 18.20
N THR A 60 15.98 -22.79 17.93
CA THR A 60 15.09 -22.31 16.86
C THR A 60 14.69 -20.85 17.06
N ALA A 61 14.38 -20.45 18.30
CA ALA A 61 13.98 -19.09 18.63
C ALA A 61 15.11 -18.06 18.42
N TRP A 62 16.34 -18.40 18.81
CA TRP A 62 17.50 -17.56 18.54
C TRP A 62 17.76 -17.37 17.05
N LEU A 63 17.59 -18.42 16.25
CA LEU A 63 17.88 -18.40 14.83
C LEU A 63 16.73 -17.79 13.97
N TYR A 64 15.50 -17.75 14.48
CA TYR A 64 14.30 -17.36 13.73
C TYR A 64 14.43 -16.00 13.01
N GLY A 65 15.00 -14.99 13.68
CA GLY A 65 15.14 -13.64 13.13
C GLY A 65 16.29 -13.48 12.12
N THR A 66 17.20 -14.45 12.00
CA THR A 66 18.42 -14.29 11.20
C THR A 66 18.17 -14.16 9.69
N GLY A 67 17.08 -14.73 9.17
CA GLY A 67 16.71 -14.65 7.77
C GLY A 67 16.23 -13.26 7.31
N TYR A 68 15.94 -12.36 8.23
CA TYR A 68 15.60 -10.97 7.91
C TYR A 68 16.81 -10.16 7.40
N ARG A 69 18.03 -10.68 7.51
CA ARG A 69 19.24 -10.08 6.93
C ARG A 69 19.06 -9.80 5.43
N ASP A 70 18.48 -10.74 4.71
CA ASP A 70 18.35 -10.67 3.25
C ASP A 70 16.97 -10.15 2.80
N VAL A 71 16.18 -9.56 3.70
CA VAL A 71 14.79 -9.13 3.47
C VAL A 71 14.62 -8.17 2.29
N GLU A 72 15.60 -7.31 2.02
CA GLU A 72 15.54 -6.36 0.90
C GLU A 72 15.55 -7.03 -0.47
N MET A 73 16.05 -8.28 -0.59
CA MET A 73 16.00 -9.07 -1.82
C MET A 73 14.59 -9.58 -2.15
N PHE A 74 13.65 -9.50 -1.20
CA PHE A 74 12.32 -10.08 -1.30
C PHE A 74 11.19 -9.05 -1.36
N LYS A 75 11.52 -7.76 -1.58
CA LYS A 75 10.51 -6.69 -1.74
C LYS A 75 9.44 -7.11 -2.74
N GLY A 76 8.17 -7.07 -2.33
CA GLY A 76 7.03 -7.45 -3.17
C GLY A 76 6.79 -8.96 -3.38
N LYS A 77 7.55 -9.85 -2.72
CA LYS A 77 7.33 -11.31 -2.75
C LYS A 77 6.70 -11.77 -1.43
N LYS A 78 6.41 -13.09 -1.34
CA LYS A 78 5.91 -13.72 -0.10
C LYS A 78 6.98 -13.64 1.00
N LEU A 79 7.04 -12.50 1.68
CA LEU A 79 8.10 -12.10 2.60
C LEU A 79 8.40 -13.17 3.66
N PHE A 80 7.37 -13.64 4.38
CA PHE A 80 7.55 -14.63 5.46
C PHE A 80 8.19 -15.92 4.99
N SER A 81 7.70 -16.53 3.91
CA SER A 81 8.26 -17.79 3.42
C SER A 81 9.69 -17.64 2.90
N SER A 82 10.03 -16.47 2.35
CA SER A 82 11.38 -16.16 1.90
C SER A 82 12.34 -15.98 3.07
N CYS A 83 11.94 -15.27 4.13
CA CYS A 83 12.74 -15.12 5.34
C CYS A 83 13.00 -16.46 6.04
N ILE A 84 12.00 -17.37 6.11
CA ILE A 84 12.20 -18.70 6.69
C ILE A 84 13.21 -19.52 5.88
N ALA A 85 13.16 -19.48 4.56
CA ALA A 85 14.13 -20.18 3.71
C ALA A 85 15.56 -19.66 3.94
N CYS A 86 15.74 -18.33 4.07
CA CYS A 86 17.02 -17.73 4.41
C CYS A 86 17.48 -18.13 5.83
N THR A 87 16.56 -18.12 6.81
CA THR A 87 16.84 -18.59 8.15
C THR A 87 17.36 -20.02 8.14
N GLN A 88 16.72 -20.94 7.39
CA GLN A 88 17.16 -22.32 7.26
C GLN A 88 18.57 -22.43 6.65
N GLN A 89 18.85 -21.65 5.61
CA GLN A 89 20.18 -21.64 4.97
C GLN A 89 21.28 -21.15 5.92
N ILE A 90 21.07 -20.02 6.59
CA ILE A 90 21.99 -19.44 7.57
C ILE A 90 22.21 -20.42 8.75
N SER A 91 21.10 -20.94 9.29
CA SER A 91 21.11 -21.89 10.41
C SER A 91 21.86 -23.18 10.06
N LYS A 92 21.68 -23.70 8.84
CA LYS A 92 22.39 -24.89 8.35
C LYS A 92 23.89 -24.68 8.35
N GLN A 93 24.35 -23.56 7.80
CA GLN A 93 25.78 -23.25 7.75
C GLN A 93 26.39 -23.14 9.15
N PHE A 94 25.73 -22.39 10.04
CA PHE A 94 26.23 -22.20 11.40
C PHE A 94 26.20 -23.48 12.24
N LEU A 95 25.07 -24.19 12.31
CA LEU A 95 24.92 -25.40 13.11
C LEU A 95 25.86 -26.53 12.64
N SER A 96 26.09 -26.62 11.34
CA SER A 96 27.08 -27.57 10.79
C SER A 96 28.52 -27.19 11.20
N SER A 97 28.86 -25.90 11.30
CA SER A 97 30.20 -25.44 11.70
C SER A 97 30.53 -25.76 13.15
N ILE A 98 29.53 -25.81 14.04
CA ILE A 98 29.69 -26.21 15.45
C ILE A 98 29.44 -27.70 15.68
N HIS A 99 29.34 -28.49 14.61
CA HIS A 99 29.12 -29.95 14.64
C HIS A 99 27.86 -30.37 15.39
N TYR A 100 26.78 -29.55 15.30
CA TYR A 100 25.50 -29.91 15.91
C TYR A 100 24.86 -31.10 15.21
N GLN A 101 24.11 -31.95 15.93
CA GLN A 101 23.58 -33.21 15.43
C GLN A 101 22.65 -33.01 14.21
N SER A 102 22.90 -33.74 13.13
CA SER A 102 22.15 -33.59 11.86
C SER A 102 20.65 -33.84 11.99
N ASP A 103 20.23 -34.78 12.86
CA ASP A 103 18.81 -35.04 13.05
C ASP A 103 18.12 -33.94 13.84
N SER A 104 18.82 -33.33 14.80
CA SER A 104 18.35 -32.13 15.51
C SER A 104 18.19 -30.93 14.58
N ILE A 105 19.08 -30.76 13.60
CA ILE A 105 18.96 -29.71 12.56
C ILE A 105 17.70 -29.92 11.72
N LYS A 106 17.35 -31.16 11.36
CA LYS A 106 16.12 -31.47 10.62
C LYS A 106 14.86 -31.10 11.41
N ILE A 107 14.88 -31.36 12.73
CA ILE A 107 13.77 -31.00 13.63
C ILE A 107 13.61 -29.48 13.68
N ILE A 108 14.70 -28.73 13.88
CA ILE A 108 14.70 -27.26 13.85
C ILE A 108 14.11 -26.73 12.53
N PHE A 109 14.49 -27.30 11.40
CA PHE A 109 13.98 -26.89 10.09
C PHE A 109 12.49 -27.17 9.91
N ASN A 110 12.01 -28.31 10.43
CA ASN A 110 10.58 -28.62 10.43
C ASN A 110 9.79 -27.59 11.28
N ILE A 111 10.28 -27.25 12.48
CA ILE A 111 9.66 -26.24 13.36
C ILE A 111 9.58 -24.89 12.62
N LEU A 112 10.68 -24.44 11.99
CA LEU A 112 10.71 -23.21 11.21
C LEU A 112 9.72 -23.22 10.05
N GLU A 113 9.62 -24.31 9.32
CA GLU A 113 8.66 -24.46 8.21
C GLU A 113 7.21 -24.41 8.70
N LYS A 114 6.91 -25.09 9.82
CA LYS A 114 5.58 -25.12 10.43
C LYS A 114 5.19 -23.79 11.08
N SER A 115 6.13 -22.89 11.33
CA SER A 115 5.84 -21.56 11.87
C SER A 115 5.22 -20.58 10.86
N THR A 116 5.16 -20.93 9.58
CA THR A 116 4.53 -20.09 8.56
C THR A 116 3.01 -20.12 8.67
N PRO A 117 2.28 -19.01 8.46
CA PRO A 117 0.82 -18.95 8.60
C PRO A 117 0.04 -19.91 7.68
N SER A 118 0.66 -20.42 6.61
CA SER A 118 0.05 -21.35 5.67
C SER A 118 0.10 -22.81 6.14
N ASN A 119 0.86 -23.11 7.18
CA ASN A 119 1.09 -24.47 7.66
C ASN A 119 0.39 -24.71 9.01
N THR A 120 -0.05 -25.94 9.24
CA THR A 120 -0.64 -26.34 10.51
C THR A 120 0.42 -27.05 11.36
N PRO A 121 0.63 -26.65 12.63
CA PRO A 121 1.55 -27.33 13.54
C PRO A 121 0.99 -28.71 13.91
N ASN A 122 1.80 -29.76 13.77
CA ASN A 122 1.35 -31.15 13.97
C ASN A 122 1.87 -31.79 15.27
N GLY A 123 3.00 -31.31 15.79
CA GLY A 123 3.64 -31.84 17.00
C GLY A 123 3.69 -30.81 18.10
N ILE A 124 3.97 -31.26 19.32
CA ILE A 124 4.06 -30.36 20.50
C ILE A 124 5.12 -29.27 20.32
N LEU A 125 6.25 -29.58 19.68
CA LEU A 125 7.32 -28.62 19.43
C LEU A 125 6.84 -27.52 18.46
N ASP A 126 6.16 -27.91 17.37
CA ASP A 126 5.60 -26.98 16.41
C ASP A 126 4.57 -26.07 17.10
N GLN A 127 3.69 -26.65 17.94
CA GLN A 127 2.63 -25.93 18.66
C GLN A 127 3.21 -24.92 19.65
N VAL A 128 4.21 -25.31 20.45
CA VAL A 128 4.89 -24.41 21.39
C VAL A 128 5.57 -23.27 20.65
N PHE A 129 6.23 -23.55 19.55
CA PHE A 129 6.94 -22.52 18.80
C PHE A 129 6.00 -21.51 18.13
N VAL A 130 4.90 -21.99 17.52
CA VAL A 130 3.87 -21.13 16.94
C VAL A 130 3.21 -20.27 18.02
N ASP A 131 2.83 -20.84 19.15
CA ASP A 131 2.25 -20.11 20.28
C ASP A 131 3.21 -19.06 20.82
N ALA A 132 4.52 -19.34 20.84
CA ALA A 132 5.55 -18.40 21.27
C ALA A 132 5.68 -17.20 20.34
N ILE A 133 5.58 -17.39 19.03
CA ILE A 133 5.56 -16.29 18.04
C ILE A 133 4.36 -15.35 18.27
N TYR A 134 3.18 -15.91 18.57
CA TYR A 134 1.98 -15.14 18.83
C TYR A 134 1.88 -14.59 20.26
N MET A 135 2.84 -14.89 21.14
CA MET A 135 2.80 -14.44 22.53
C MET A 135 2.88 -12.91 22.68
N ASP A 136 3.54 -12.20 21.78
CA ASP A 136 3.58 -10.73 21.77
C ASP A 136 2.18 -10.12 21.69
N PHE A 137 1.21 -10.81 21.08
CA PHE A 137 -0.19 -10.38 21.01
C PHE A 137 -0.99 -10.65 22.30
N ALA A 138 -0.43 -11.42 23.22
CA ALA A 138 -0.98 -11.67 24.55
C ALA A 138 -0.28 -10.81 25.64
N GLN A 139 0.60 -9.91 25.27
CA GLN A 139 1.32 -9.01 26.20
C GLN A 139 0.58 -7.68 26.34
N ASP A 140 0.76 -7.01 27.49
CA ASP A 140 0.22 -5.65 27.71
C ASP A 140 0.79 -4.62 26.72
N LYS A 141 1.96 -4.89 26.16
CA LYS A 141 2.61 -4.05 25.14
C LYS A 141 2.23 -4.43 23.70
N GLY A 142 1.28 -5.33 23.48
CA GLY A 142 0.89 -5.85 22.17
C GLY A 142 0.61 -4.75 21.13
N LEU A 143 -0.13 -3.71 21.50
CA LEU A 143 -0.40 -2.58 20.60
C LEU A 143 0.88 -1.82 20.18
N LYS A 144 1.89 -1.73 21.05
CA LYS A 144 3.20 -1.14 20.71
C LYS A 144 3.93 -1.99 19.68
N TYR A 145 3.87 -3.31 19.81
CA TYR A 145 4.51 -4.25 18.87
C TYR A 145 3.82 -4.19 17.50
N ILE A 146 2.49 -4.14 17.46
CA ILE A 146 1.71 -3.95 16.23
C ILE A 146 2.08 -2.64 15.49
N LYS A 147 2.29 -1.55 16.22
CA LYS A 147 2.76 -0.29 15.62
C LYS A 147 4.14 -0.42 15.00
N LYS A 148 5.07 -1.12 15.65
CA LYS A 148 6.40 -1.41 15.09
C LYS A 148 6.31 -2.29 13.83
N MET A 149 5.48 -3.35 13.87
CA MET A 149 5.23 -4.21 12.69
C MET A 149 4.68 -3.41 11.51
N TYR A 150 3.76 -2.48 11.76
CA TYR A 150 3.23 -1.61 10.72
C TYR A 150 4.30 -0.72 10.10
N GLN A 151 5.16 -0.12 10.93
CA GLN A 151 6.28 0.70 10.45
C GLN A 151 7.27 -0.11 9.62
N GLU A 152 7.63 -1.31 10.08
CA GLU A 152 8.48 -2.25 9.35
C GLU A 152 7.86 -2.63 8.00
N LEU A 153 6.57 -2.96 7.98
CA LEU A 153 5.84 -3.31 6.77
C LEU A 153 5.81 -2.18 5.73
N LEU A 154 5.69 -0.92 6.18
CA LEU A 154 5.76 0.26 5.30
C LEU A 154 7.15 0.43 4.68
N LEU A 155 8.21 0.05 5.37
CA LEU A 155 9.59 0.13 4.85
C LEU A 155 9.90 -1.00 3.86
N PHE A 156 9.24 -2.16 3.99
CA PHE A 156 9.44 -3.30 3.09
C PHE A 156 8.62 -3.22 1.80
N ASN A 157 7.52 -2.50 1.81
CA ASN A 157 6.63 -2.39 0.66
C ASN A 157 6.70 -0.99 0.06
N ASP A 158 6.85 -0.91 -1.27
CA ASP A 158 6.73 0.35 -2.01
C ASP A 158 5.29 0.88 -2.08
N VAL A 159 4.34 0.15 -1.50
CA VAL A 159 2.91 0.50 -1.49
C VAL A 159 2.52 1.05 -0.12
N THR A 160 1.88 2.21 -0.11
CA THR A 160 1.32 2.80 1.11
C THR A 160 0.16 1.96 1.61
N ILE A 161 0.38 1.20 2.67
CA ILE A 161 -0.68 0.44 3.35
C ILE A 161 -1.46 1.40 4.24
N VAL A 162 -2.77 1.51 4.01
CA VAL A 162 -3.64 2.33 4.85
C VAL A 162 -3.71 1.72 6.24
N LYS A 163 -3.43 2.52 7.28
CA LYS A 163 -3.38 2.08 8.68
C LYS A 163 -4.67 1.41 9.16
N LYS A 164 -5.81 1.87 8.67
CA LYS A 164 -7.12 1.29 8.95
C LYS A 164 -7.23 -0.15 8.43
N ASN A 165 -6.78 -0.40 7.20
CA ASN A 165 -6.76 -1.74 6.58
C ASN A 165 -5.83 -2.69 7.33
N TRP A 166 -4.68 -2.19 7.77
CA TRP A 166 -3.76 -2.96 8.61
C TRP A 166 -4.41 -3.39 9.92
N TYR A 167 -5.13 -2.51 10.60
CA TYR A 167 -5.82 -2.87 11.84
C TYR A 167 -6.97 -3.86 11.59
N GLN A 168 -7.73 -3.70 10.51
CA GLN A 168 -8.76 -4.67 10.13
C GLN A 168 -8.15 -6.05 9.87
N TYR A 169 -7.10 -6.12 9.05
CA TYR A 169 -6.37 -7.36 8.79
C TYR A 169 -5.90 -8.05 10.07
N LEU A 170 -5.34 -7.31 11.01
CA LEU A 170 -4.89 -7.87 12.30
C LEU A 170 -6.04 -8.34 13.17
N ILE A 171 -7.16 -7.61 13.19
CA ILE A 171 -8.36 -8.04 13.92
C ILE A 171 -8.81 -9.40 13.36
N ASP A 172 -8.96 -9.50 12.04
CA ASP A 172 -9.40 -10.73 11.37
C ASP A 172 -8.41 -11.88 11.61
N LEU A 173 -7.11 -11.60 11.51
CA LEU A 173 -6.06 -12.58 11.81
C LEU A 173 -6.14 -13.11 13.24
N LEU A 174 -6.24 -12.22 14.23
CA LEU A 174 -6.24 -12.59 15.64
C LEU A 174 -7.58 -13.23 16.08
N GLU A 175 -8.69 -12.87 15.48
CA GLU A 175 -9.99 -13.53 15.72
C GLU A 175 -10.03 -14.96 15.17
N ASN A 176 -9.39 -15.21 14.04
CA ASN A 176 -9.30 -16.55 13.45
C ASN A 176 -8.17 -17.41 14.03
N HIS A 177 -7.18 -16.78 14.68
CA HIS A 177 -6.08 -17.51 15.33
C HIS A 177 -6.53 -18.14 16.64
N GLN A 178 -6.10 -19.38 16.88
CA GLN A 178 -6.26 -20.10 18.15
C GLN A 178 -4.90 -20.61 18.62
N TYR A 179 -4.63 -20.48 19.91
CA TYR A 179 -3.45 -21.12 20.50
C TYR A 179 -3.59 -22.63 20.53
N TYR A 180 -2.49 -23.35 20.38
CA TYR A 180 -2.46 -24.80 20.26
C TYR A 180 -2.19 -25.51 21.58
N THR A 181 -1.29 -24.95 22.41
CA THR A 181 -0.88 -25.56 23.70
C THR A 181 -1.96 -25.39 24.78
N ASN A 182 -1.89 -26.18 25.86
CA ASN A 182 -2.82 -26.04 26.99
C ASN A 182 -2.66 -24.70 27.70
N TYR A 183 -1.41 -24.26 27.87
CA TYR A 183 -1.10 -22.93 28.41
C TYR A 183 -1.60 -21.81 27.51
N GLY A 184 -1.40 -21.95 26.21
CA GLY A 184 -1.89 -21.01 25.22
C GLY A 184 -3.42 -20.84 25.28
N LYS A 185 -4.16 -21.94 25.24
CA LYS A 185 -5.63 -21.96 25.29
C LYS A 185 -6.19 -21.41 26.59
N SER A 186 -5.58 -21.76 27.72
CA SER A 186 -6.11 -21.38 29.05
C SER A 186 -5.73 -19.95 29.46
N THR A 187 -4.57 -19.46 29.04
CA THR A 187 -3.99 -18.20 29.55
C THR A 187 -3.80 -17.15 28.47
N LEU A 188 -3.19 -17.51 27.35
CA LEU A 188 -2.83 -16.53 26.30
C LEU A 188 -4.06 -16.10 25.49
N GLU A 189 -5.01 -16.99 25.26
CA GLU A 189 -6.24 -16.70 24.55
C GLU A 189 -7.03 -15.55 25.20
N GLN A 190 -7.16 -15.56 26.53
CA GLN A 190 -7.85 -14.49 27.26
C GLN A 190 -7.13 -13.15 27.16
N LYS A 191 -5.78 -13.17 27.18
CA LYS A 191 -4.97 -11.94 27.05
C LYS A 191 -5.06 -11.38 25.63
N LYS A 192 -5.06 -12.21 24.61
CA LYS A 192 -5.23 -11.82 23.20
C LYS A 192 -6.55 -11.07 22.97
N PHE A 193 -7.65 -11.46 23.62
CA PHE A 193 -8.93 -10.76 23.50
C PHE A 193 -8.87 -9.29 23.96
N ARG A 194 -8.01 -8.93 24.92
CA ARG A 194 -7.81 -7.54 25.32
C ARG A 194 -7.23 -6.73 24.15
N LEU A 195 -6.20 -7.26 23.50
CA LEU A 195 -5.59 -6.61 22.35
C LEU A 195 -6.56 -6.46 21.19
N ILE A 196 -7.38 -7.47 20.89
CA ILE A 196 -8.42 -7.38 19.86
C ILE A 196 -9.39 -6.24 20.18
N LYS A 197 -9.81 -6.09 21.44
CA LYS A 197 -10.68 -4.99 21.87
C LYS A 197 -10.01 -3.62 21.68
N GLU A 198 -8.74 -3.49 22.00
CA GLU A 198 -7.96 -2.26 21.79
C GLU A 198 -7.83 -1.94 20.30
N LEU A 199 -7.55 -2.94 19.45
CA LEU A 199 -7.46 -2.77 18.00
C LEU A 199 -8.80 -2.33 17.40
N LYS A 200 -9.92 -2.94 17.84
CA LYS A 200 -11.26 -2.53 17.42
C LYS A 200 -11.57 -1.09 17.81
N GLN A 201 -11.10 -0.64 18.99
CA GLN A 201 -11.24 0.75 19.39
C GLN A 201 -10.40 1.68 18.49
N GLN A 202 -9.13 1.35 18.25
CA GLN A 202 -8.26 2.12 17.35
C GLN A 202 -8.81 2.19 15.92
N TYR A 203 -9.40 1.10 15.42
CA TYR A 203 -10.08 1.08 14.13
C TYR A 203 -11.26 2.03 14.09
N LYS A 204 -12.13 2.01 15.11
CA LYS A 204 -13.28 2.94 15.24
C LYS A 204 -12.84 4.39 15.34
N ASP A 205 -11.75 4.67 16.06
CA ASP A 205 -11.22 6.02 16.20
C ASP A 205 -10.75 6.57 14.84
N LEU A 206 -10.05 5.75 14.04
CA LEU A 206 -9.66 6.11 12.68
C LEU A 206 -10.87 6.33 11.77
N GLU A 207 -11.88 5.47 11.85
CA GLU A 207 -13.13 5.63 11.11
C GLU A 207 -13.86 6.92 11.48
N ASN A 208 -13.88 7.29 12.75
CA ASN A 208 -14.46 8.54 13.23
C ASN A 208 -13.68 9.76 12.70
N ILE A 209 -12.34 9.71 12.71
CA ILE A 209 -11.50 10.80 12.18
C ILE A 209 -11.77 10.99 10.68
N GLU A 210 -11.80 9.91 9.90
CA GLU A 210 -12.13 9.98 8.46
C GLU A 210 -13.53 10.55 8.24
N ARG A 211 -14.49 10.13 9.05
CA ARG A 211 -15.88 10.60 8.99
C ARG A 211 -16.02 12.09 9.33
N VAL A 212 -15.31 12.56 10.37
CA VAL A 212 -15.30 13.98 10.77
C VAL A 212 -14.61 14.83 9.69
N ALA A 213 -13.52 14.36 9.11
CA ALA A 213 -12.84 15.05 8.02
C ALA A 213 -13.74 15.19 6.79
N LEU A 214 -14.42 14.09 6.40
CA LEU A 214 -15.37 14.08 5.28
C LEU A 214 -16.57 15.01 5.52
N ARG A 215 -17.09 15.08 6.75
CA ARG A 215 -18.16 15.99 7.14
C ARG A 215 -17.78 17.44 6.99
N LYS A 216 -16.59 17.80 7.49
CA LYS A 216 -16.06 19.16 7.41
C LYS A 216 -15.87 19.60 5.96
N GLU A 217 -15.53 18.65 5.09
CA GLU A 217 -15.36 18.90 3.65
C GLU A 217 -16.71 19.04 2.91
N LEU A 218 -17.72 18.27 3.32
CA LEU A 218 -19.02 18.19 2.64
C LEU A 218 -20.14 19.00 3.31
N ASP A 219 -19.90 19.57 4.49
CA ASP A 219 -20.89 20.30 5.33
C ASP A 219 -22.20 19.51 5.58
N ILE A 220 -22.09 18.18 5.71
CA ILE A 220 -23.20 17.24 5.88
C ILE A 220 -23.27 16.73 7.32
N SER A 221 -24.48 16.71 7.91
CA SER A 221 -24.69 16.13 9.26
C SER A 221 -24.63 14.60 9.26
N ASP A 222 -24.27 14.00 10.42
CA ASP A 222 -24.23 12.51 10.56
C ASP A 222 -25.59 11.87 10.37
N GLU A 223 -26.61 12.53 10.89
CA GLU A 223 -27.98 12.06 10.79
C GLU A 223 -28.43 12.05 9.33
N GLU A 224 -28.07 13.07 8.58
CA GLU A 224 -28.35 13.15 7.15
C GLU A 224 -27.61 12.06 6.35
N LEU A 225 -26.30 11.87 6.58
CA LEU A 225 -25.55 10.80 5.92
C LEU A 225 -26.04 9.41 6.31
N LYS A 226 -26.42 9.21 7.59
CA LYS A 226 -26.94 7.94 8.10
C LYS A 226 -28.35 7.68 7.55
N SER A 227 -29.19 8.70 7.45
CA SER A 227 -30.52 8.58 6.87
C SER A 227 -30.46 8.29 5.37
N LEU A 228 -29.54 8.95 4.64
CA LEU A 228 -29.33 8.68 3.21
C LEU A 228 -28.85 7.25 2.97
N LYS A 229 -27.90 6.75 3.77
CA LYS A 229 -27.44 5.36 3.67
C LYS A 229 -28.52 4.36 4.06
N ALA A 230 -29.29 4.62 5.12
CA ALA A 230 -30.42 3.77 5.52
C ALA A 230 -31.53 3.76 4.47
N ASN A 231 -31.82 4.89 3.85
CA ASN A 231 -32.80 5.00 2.76
C ASN A 231 -32.35 4.24 1.52
N LEU A 232 -31.06 4.21 1.18
CA LEU A 232 -30.52 3.41 0.08
C LEU A 232 -30.60 1.89 0.35
N SER A 233 -30.41 1.46 1.61
CA SER A 233 -30.45 0.04 1.97
C SER A 233 -31.86 -0.51 2.19
N THR A 234 -32.81 0.34 2.62
CA THR A 234 -34.19 -0.04 2.96
C THR A 234 -35.22 0.29 1.88
N SER A 235 -34.90 1.15 0.90
CA SER A 235 -35.86 1.53 -0.12
C SER A 235 -36.09 0.39 -1.12
N LYS A 236 -37.17 -0.32 -0.90
CA LYS A 236 -37.88 -1.08 -1.95
C LYS A 236 -38.43 -0.18 -3.08
N GLU A 237 -38.34 1.16 -2.92
CA GLU A 237 -39.00 2.15 -3.77
C GLU A 237 -38.08 2.90 -4.76
N ILE A 238 -36.77 2.94 -4.56
CA ILE A 238 -35.91 3.49 -5.63
C ILE A 238 -35.75 2.38 -6.67
N ASP A 239 -36.51 2.50 -7.75
CA ASP A 239 -36.42 1.58 -8.87
C ASP A 239 -34.96 1.45 -9.35
N SER A 240 -34.48 0.24 -9.41
CA SER A 240 -33.16 -0.11 -9.95
C SER A 240 -32.86 0.60 -11.28
N LYS A 241 -33.90 0.85 -12.09
CA LYS A 241 -33.81 1.62 -13.34
C LYS A 241 -33.44 3.08 -13.12
N THR A 242 -33.96 3.72 -12.08
CA THR A 242 -33.63 5.12 -11.74
C THR A 242 -32.18 5.27 -11.37
N ILE A 243 -31.66 4.39 -10.51
CA ILE A 243 -30.25 4.38 -10.11
C ILE A 243 -29.36 4.14 -11.35
N GLN A 244 -29.67 3.14 -12.16
CA GLN A 244 -28.94 2.86 -13.40
C GLN A 244 -28.95 4.04 -14.37
N THR A 245 -30.09 4.73 -14.49
CA THR A 245 -30.22 5.90 -15.35
C THR A 245 -29.35 7.07 -14.89
N VAL A 246 -29.32 7.35 -13.57
CA VAL A 246 -28.46 8.39 -12.97
C VAL A 246 -27.00 8.08 -13.23
N PHE A 247 -26.55 6.85 -12.94
CA PHE A 247 -25.17 6.45 -13.18
C PHE A 247 -24.78 6.52 -14.66
N LYS A 248 -25.62 5.99 -15.54
CA LYS A 248 -25.39 6.02 -16.99
C LYS A 248 -25.30 7.47 -17.51
N THR A 249 -26.18 8.34 -17.05
CA THR A 249 -26.20 9.76 -17.48
C THR A 249 -24.96 10.48 -16.94
N THR A 250 -24.60 10.29 -15.67
CA THR A 250 -23.41 10.91 -15.07
C THR A 250 -22.13 10.43 -15.73
N SER A 251 -21.97 9.13 -15.95
CA SER A 251 -20.82 8.55 -16.66
C SER A 251 -20.71 9.09 -18.10
N LYS A 252 -21.84 9.21 -18.80
CA LYS A 252 -21.87 9.80 -20.15
C LYS A 252 -21.45 11.27 -20.12
N ASN A 253 -21.92 12.05 -19.13
CA ASN A 253 -21.52 13.45 -18.98
C ASN A 253 -20.02 13.58 -18.71
N HIS A 254 -19.46 12.73 -17.83
CA HIS A 254 -18.02 12.71 -17.56
C HIS A 254 -17.22 12.34 -18.80
N TYR A 255 -17.66 11.34 -19.57
CA TYR A 255 -17.03 10.96 -20.83
C TYR A 255 -17.03 12.14 -21.83
N THR A 256 -18.17 12.81 -21.98
CA THR A 256 -18.28 13.98 -22.85
C THR A 256 -17.39 15.13 -22.42
N LEU A 257 -17.33 15.44 -21.10
CA LEU A 257 -16.45 16.47 -20.55
C LEU A 257 -14.99 16.12 -20.78
N ASN A 258 -14.58 14.88 -20.57
CA ASN A 258 -13.21 14.43 -20.84
C ASN A 258 -12.85 14.61 -22.32
N GLN A 259 -13.73 14.20 -23.25
CA GLN A 259 -13.50 14.42 -24.68
C GLN A 259 -13.40 15.91 -25.05
N MET A 260 -14.22 16.76 -24.41
CA MET A 260 -14.17 18.21 -24.65
C MET A 260 -12.81 18.80 -24.21
N VAL A 261 -12.29 18.37 -23.06
CA VAL A 261 -10.96 18.80 -22.58
C VAL A 261 -9.86 18.34 -23.54
N ASP A 262 -9.88 17.06 -23.92
CA ASP A 262 -8.89 16.48 -24.83
C ASP A 262 -8.93 17.17 -26.19
N ARG A 263 -10.12 17.45 -26.73
CA ARG A 263 -10.28 18.20 -27.99
C ARG A 263 -9.71 19.64 -27.90
N LYS A 264 -10.04 20.38 -26.83
CA LYS A 264 -9.52 21.73 -26.62
C LYS A 264 -8.01 21.74 -26.44
N ALA A 265 -7.46 20.76 -25.71
CA ALA A 265 -6.01 20.64 -25.53
C ALA A 265 -5.30 20.34 -26.87
N ASN A 266 -5.86 19.45 -27.69
CA ASN A 266 -5.32 19.17 -29.04
C ASN A 266 -5.34 20.39 -29.95
N ILE A 267 -6.39 21.21 -29.89
CA ILE A 267 -6.44 22.49 -30.62
C ILE A 267 -5.31 23.42 -30.13
N MET A 268 -5.10 23.54 -28.81
CA MET A 268 -4.02 24.36 -28.27
C MET A 268 -2.64 23.86 -28.69
N ILE A 269 -2.41 22.54 -28.70
CA ILE A 269 -1.17 21.94 -29.19
C ILE A 269 -0.95 22.31 -30.65
N SER A 270 -1.97 22.17 -31.51
CA SER A 270 -1.87 22.45 -32.93
C SER A 270 -1.58 23.93 -33.21
N ILE A 271 -2.31 24.84 -32.56
CA ILE A 271 -2.12 26.29 -32.72
C ILE A 271 -0.69 26.68 -32.29
N ASN A 272 -0.26 26.25 -31.09
CA ASN A 272 1.08 26.58 -30.60
C ASN A 272 2.17 25.97 -31.49
N ALA A 273 1.99 24.73 -31.96
CA ALA A 273 2.95 24.08 -32.86
C ALA A 273 3.13 24.86 -34.18
N ILE A 274 2.02 25.33 -34.78
CA ILE A 274 2.08 26.14 -36.01
C ILE A 274 2.82 27.47 -35.73
N ILE A 275 2.43 28.19 -34.65
CA ILE A 275 3.05 29.45 -34.30
C ILE A 275 4.56 29.30 -34.05
N VAL A 276 4.92 28.35 -33.19
CA VAL A 276 6.34 28.11 -32.81
C VAL A 276 7.14 27.68 -34.05
N SER A 277 6.60 26.81 -34.89
CA SER A 277 7.25 26.37 -36.15
C SER A 277 7.51 27.55 -37.12
N LEU A 278 6.50 28.42 -37.31
CA LEU A 278 6.65 29.60 -38.14
C LEU A 278 7.70 30.58 -37.58
N LEU A 279 7.70 30.79 -36.27
CA LEU A 279 8.66 31.70 -35.60
C LEU A 279 10.09 31.14 -35.70
N ILE A 280 10.28 29.85 -35.49
CA ILE A 280 11.59 29.21 -35.60
C ILE A 280 12.10 29.28 -37.05
N GLY A 281 11.30 28.88 -38.02
CA GLY A 281 11.72 28.76 -39.39
C GLY A 281 11.93 30.09 -40.10
N LYS A 282 11.03 31.06 -39.87
CA LYS A 282 11.04 32.36 -40.62
C LYS A 282 11.72 33.51 -39.93
N VAL A 283 11.85 33.46 -38.61
CA VAL A 283 12.36 34.60 -37.83
C VAL A 283 13.59 34.21 -37.02
N ILE A 284 13.58 33.18 -36.22
CA ILE A 284 14.67 32.82 -35.32
C ILE A 284 15.87 32.28 -36.11
N ALA A 285 15.68 31.36 -37.04
CA ALA A 285 16.78 30.77 -37.81
C ALA A 285 17.58 31.77 -38.64
N PRO A 286 16.97 32.74 -39.38
CA PRO A 286 17.69 33.80 -40.04
C PRO A 286 18.37 34.80 -39.07
N ALA A 287 17.78 35.03 -37.89
CA ALA A 287 18.24 35.99 -36.90
C ALA A 287 19.46 35.50 -36.09
N LEU A 288 19.80 34.21 -36.14
CA LEU A 288 21.02 33.69 -35.50
C LEU A 288 22.32 34.29 -36.06
N ASN A 289 22.27 34.87 -37.24
CA ASN A 289 23.38 35.57 -37.88
C ASN A 289 23.57 37.01 -37.39
N GLY A 290 22.66 37.56 -36.55
CA GLY A 290 22.74 38.87 -35.92
C GLY A 290 21.54 39.08 -34.98
N LEU A 291 21.78 39.06 -33.66
CA LEU A 291 20.74 39.27 -32.65
C LEU A 291 20.42 40.77 -32.55
N ASN A 292 19.24 41.16 -33.03
CA ASN A 292 18.71 42.54 -32.90
C ASN A 292 17.64 42.59 -31.78
N ILE A 293 17.54 43.74 -31.13
CA ILE A 293 16.56 44.01 -30.05
C ILE A 293 15.11 43.83 -30.53
N GLU A 294 14.87 43.97 -31.82
CA GLU A 294 13.57 43.76 -32.50
C GLU A 294 13.06 42.34 -32.44
N LEU A 295 13.91 41.35 -32.06
CA LEU A 295 13.55 39.95 -31.93
C LEU A 295 12.97 39.59 -30.54
N ILE A 296 13.02 40.49 -29.56
CA ILE A 296 12.50 40.27 -28.22
C ILE A 296 11.04 39.80 -28.23
N PRO A 297 10.09 40.42 -28.96
CA PRO A 297 8.70 39.94 -29.00
C PRO A 297 8.56 38.51 -29.54
N VAL A 298 9.42 38.15 -30.51
CA VAL A 298 9.41 36.83 -31.14
C VAL A 298 9.86 35.73 -30.13
N PHE A 299 10.90 36.00 -29.34
CA PHE A 299 11.35 35.08 -28.29
C PHE A 299 10.32 34.94 -27.18
N ILE A 300 9.64 36.02 -26.78
CA ILE A 300 8.53 35.96 -25.81
C ILE A 300 7.43 35.04 -26.32
N MET A 301 7.00 35.23 -27.57
CA MET A 301 5.93 34.42 -28.16
C MET A 301 6.32 32.95 -28.34
N ALA A 302 7.55 32.67 -28.77
CA ALA A 302 8.04 31.30 -28.93
C ALA A 302 8.13 30.56 -27.58
N GLY A 303 8.64 31.26 -26.55
CA GLY A 303 8.70 30.69 -25.20
C GLY A 303 7.33 30.45 -24.59
N ALA A 304 6.42 31.41 -24.67
CA ALA A 304 5.04 31.28 -24.19
C ALA A 304 4.29 30.15 -24.93
N GLY A 305 4.44 30.07 -26.27
CA GLY A 305 3.85 28.99 -27.07
C GLY A 305 4.39 27.63 -26.69
N GLY A 306 5.70 27.50 -26.45
CA GLY A 306 6.32 26.26 -26.01
C GLY A 306 5.80 25.81 -24.62
N ILE A 307 5.76 26.73 -23.66
CA ILE A 307 5.23 26.44 -22.29
C ILE A 307 3.75 26.10 -22.34
N SER A 308 2.94 26.85 -23.13
CA SER A 308 1.52 26.57 -23.31
C SER A 308 1.30 25.18 -23.90
N MET A 309 2.05 24.81 -24.94
CA MET A 309 1.98 23.49 -25.57
C MET A 309 2.35 22.37 -24.57
N PHE A 310 3.36 22.58 -23.76
CA PHE A 310 3.76 21.63 -22.73
C PHE A 310 2.60 21.33 -21.75
N TYR A 311 1.92 22.36 -21.21
CA TYR A 311 0.75 22.16 -20.34
C TYR A 311 -0.44 21.52 -21.07
N ALA A 312 -0.65 21.83 -22.35
CA ALA A 312 -1.67 21.18 -23.15
C ALA A 312 -1.40 19.67 -23.34
N ILE A 313 -0.15 19.29 -23.60
CA ILE A 313 0.27 17.87 -23.68
C ILE A 313 0.06 17.17 -22.33
N LEU A 314 0.41 17.81 -21.22
CA LEU A 314 0.17 17.26 -19.88
C LEU A 314 -1.33 17.05 -19.58
N ALA A 315 -2.23 17.87 -20.20
CA ALA A 315 -3.68 17.69 -20.05
C ALA A 315 -4.19 16.44 -20.81
N VAL A 316 -3.58 16.06 -21.92
CA VAL A 316 -3.99 14.90 -22.74
C VAL A 316 -3.27 13.62 -22.28
N LYS A 317 -2.08 13.74 -21.65
CA LYS A 317 -1.27 12.58 -21.23
C LYS A 317 -2.09 11.64 -20.36
N PRO A 318 -2.14 10.32 -20.68
CA PRO A 318 -2.80 9.32 -19.83
C PRO A 318 -2.16 9.24 -18.44
N ASP A 319 -2.99 9.18 -17.40
CA ASP A 319 -2.52 8.86 -16.06
C ASP A 319 -2.28 7.36 -15.98
N SER A 320 -1.06 6.94 -15.63
CA SER A 320 -0.74 5.55 -15.32
C SER A 320 -1.27 5.20 -13.93
N THR A 321 -1.96 4.06 -13.82
CA THR A 321 -2.36 3.42 -12.56
C THR A 321 -1.70 2.04 -12.51
N HIS A 322 -1.54 1.46 -11.32
CA HIS A 322 -0.85 0.17 -11.18
C HIS A 322 -1.63 -1.01 -11.81
N GLY A 323 -2.93 -0.87 -12.00
CA GLY A 323 -3.75 -1.83 -12.75
C GLY A 323 -3.95 -3.20 -12.12
N GLU A 324 -3.71 -3.32 -10.81
CA GLU A 324 -3.90 -4.54 -10.05
C GLU A 324 -4.59 -4.24 -8.72
N PHE A 325 -5.51 -5.14 -8.31
CA PHE A 325 -6.05 -5.20 -6.96
C PHE A 325 -5.61 -6.49 -6.29
N SER A 326 -5.32 -6.38 -5.00
CA SER A 326 -5.13 -7.54 -4.15
C SER A 326 -6.49 -8.21 -3.85
N GLU A 327 -6.45 -9.52 -3.54
CA GLU A 327 -7.64 -10.25 -3.08
C GLU A 327 -8.25 -9.59 -1.84
N ASP A 328 -7.42 -9.05 -0.94
CA ASP A 328 -7.85 -8.39 0.29
C ASP A 328 -8.59 -7.06 0.01
N GLU A 329 -8.20 -6.29 -1.00
CA GLU A 329 -8.91 -5.08 -1.41
C GLU A 329 -10.29 -5.39 -2.00
N VAL A 330 -10.43 -6.51 -2.70
CA VAL A 330 -11.72 -6.98 -3.20
C VAL A 330 -12.60 -7.45 -2.05
N ARG A 331 -12.08 -8.28 -1.14
CA ARG A 331 -12.82 -8.79 0.04
C ARG A 331 -13.23 -7.66 1.00
N SER A 332 -12.39 -6.65 1.16
CA SER A 332 -12.70 -5.45 1.97
C SER A 332 -13.62 -4.44 1.27
N LYS A 333 -14.10 -4.76 0.06
CA LYS A 333 -14.99 -3.91 -0.76
C LYS A 333 -14.40 -2.53 -1.09
N GLN A 334 -13.08 -2.44 -1.15
CA GLN A 334 -12.37 -1.18 -1.41
C GLN A 334 -11.89 -1.04 -2.86
N GLY A 335 -11.80 -2.14 -3.59
CA GLY A 335 -11.40 -2.14 -4.99
C GLY A 335 -12.43 -1.49 -5.90
N ASN A 336 -12.01 -0.51 -6.72
CA ASN A 336 -12.84 0.01 -7.82
C ASN A 336 -12.56 -0.77 -9.10
N LEU A 337 -13.30 -1.87 -9.30
CA LEU A 337 -13.17 -2.77 -10.45
C LEU A 337 -13.82 -2.22 -11.74
N LEU A 338 -14.52 -1.09 -11.66
CA LEU A 338 -15.18 -0.48 -12.83
C LEU A 338 -14.21 0.39 -13.65
N PHE A 339 -13.17 0.93 -13.02
CA PHE A 339 -12.19 1.76 -13.71
C PHE A 339 -11.09 0.90 -14.33
N PHE A 340 -10.94 0.95 -15.67
CA PHE A 340 -10.00 0.11 -16.42
C PHE A 340 -8.55 0.22 -15.94
N GLY A 341 -8.13 1.39 -15.51
CA GLY A 341 -6.79 1.64 -15.01
C GLY A 341 -6.42 0.85 -13.74
N ASN A 342 -7.41 0.25 -13.08
CA ASN A 342 -7.21 -0.48 -11.83
C ASN A 342 -7.16 -2.00 -12.03
N PHE A 343 -7.62 -2.54 -13.16
CA PHE A 343 -7.70 -4.00 -13.37
C PHE A 343 -6.93 -4.52 -14.60
N HIS A 344 -6.39 -3.63 -15.43
CA HIS A 344 -5.82 -4.02 -16.73
C HIS A 344 -4.61 -4.97 -16.64
N ASN A 345 -3.95 -5.06 -15.49
CA ASN A 345 -2.85 -6.00 -15.24
C ASN A 345 -3.30 -7.24 -14.45
N MET A 346 -4.56 -7.31 -14.01
CA MET A 346 -5.09 -8.47 -13.30
C MET A 346 -5.21 -9.68 -14.23
N ARG A 347 -4.99 -10.88 -13.68
CA ARG A 347 -5.30 -12.12 -14.41
C ARG A 347 -6.82 -12.24 -14.56
N TYR A 348 -7.28 -12.74 -15.70
CA TYR A 348 -8.72 -12.86 -16.01
C TYR A 348 -9.52 -13.55 -14.89
N LYS A 349 -9.01 -14.66 -14.34
CA LYS A 349 -9.70 -15.41 -13.27
C LYS A 349 -9.87 -14.59 -11.98
N ASP A 350 -8.87 -13.78 -11.62
CA ASP A 350 -8.91 -12.97 -10.41
C ASP A 350 -9.89 -11.80 -10.61
N TYR A 351 -9.90 -11.21 -11.80
CA TYR A 351 -10.86 -10.16 -12.17
C TYR A 351 -12.30 -10.71 -12.22
N GLU A 352 -12.52 -11.87 -12.87
CA GLU A 352 -13.83 -12.51 -12.96
C GLU A 352 -14.39 -12.80 -11.56
N TRP A 353 -13.59 -13.41 -10.69
CA TRP A 353 -13.97 -13.67 -9.30
C TRP A 353 -14.34 -12.38 -8.55
N ALA A 354 -13.49 -11.36 -8.63
CA ALA A 354 -13.70 -10.07 -7.98
C ALA A 354 -14.97 -9.36 -8.49
N PHE A 355 -15.18 -9.40 -9.80
CA PHE A 355 -16.35 -8.79 -10.44
C PHE A 355 -17.66 -9.50 -10.04
N LEU A 356 -17.66 -10.83 -9.97
CA LEU A 356 -18.82 -11.60 -9.49
C LEU A 356 -19.12 -11.33 -8.01
N GLN A 357 -18.11 -11.17 -7.17
CA GLN A 357 -18.29 -10.74 -5.77
C GLN A 357 -19.00 -9.37 -5.69
N MET A 358 -18.55 -8.42 -6.51
CA MET A 358 -19.17 -7.09 -6.56
C MET A 358 -20.62 -7.15 -7.05
N LEU A 359 -20.93 -7.96 -8.07
CA LEU A 359 -22.29 -8.09 -8.61
C LEU A 359 -23.27 -8.74 -7.63
N ASN A 360 -22.78 -9.67 -6.78
CA ASN A 360 -23.61 -10.36 -5.78
C ASN A 360 -23.91 -9.50 -4.54
N ASP A 361 -23.22 -8.36 -4.37
CA ASP A 361 -23.38 -7.47 -3.24
C ASP A 361 -23.80 -6.07 -3.72
N LYS A 362 -25.08 -5.74 -3.53
CA LYS A 362 -25.66 -4.47 -3.99
C LYS A 362 -24.96 -3.24 -3.38
N ASP A 363 -24.58 -3.30 -2.11
CA ASP A 363 -23.91 -2.18 -1.42
C ASP A 363 -22.51 -1.99 -1.97
N TYR A 364 -21.79 -3.08 -2.25
CA TYR A 364 -20.47 -3.02 -2.90
C TYR A 364 -20.57 -2.48 -4.32
N LEU A 365 -21.56 -2.94 -5.10
CA LEU A 365 -21.80 -2.47 -6.46
C LEU A 365 -22.06 -0.96 -6.50
N TYR A 366 -23.02 -0.47 -5.71
CA TYR A 366 -23.37 0.97 -5.72
C TYR A 366 -22.22 1.83 -5.17
N THR A 367 -21.55 1.40 -4.12
CA THR A 367 -20.38 2.10 -3.59
C THR A 367 -19.25 2.17 -4.63
N SER A 368 -19.01 1.09 -5.38
CA SER A 368 -18.01 1.07 -6.46
C SER A 368 -18.38 2.03 -7.59
N MET A 369 -19.65 2.09 -7.97
CA MET A 369 -20.15 3.02 -9.01
C MET A 369 -20.00 4.49 -8.57
N ILE A 370 -20.36 4.83 -7.33
CA ILE A 370 -20.19 6.18 -6.77
C ILE A 370 -18.71 6.57 -6.75
N ARG A 371 -17.86 5.65 -6.31
CA ARG A 371 -16.42 5.86 -6.26
C ARG A 371 -15.80 6.07 -7.64
N ASP A 372 -16.23 5.30 -8.63
CA ASP A 372 -15.78 5.46 -10.02
C ASP A 372 -16.10 6.85 -10.56
N ILE A 373 -17.36 7.31 -10.41
CA ILE A 373 -17.79 8.65 -10.81
C ILE A 373 -16.97 9.74 -10.12
N TYR A 374 -16.72 9.61 -8.82
CA TYR A 374 -15.94 10.58 -8.05
C TYR A 374 -14.50 10.68 -8.56
N PHE A 375 -13.79 9.56 -8.71
CA PHE A 375 -12.42 9.55 -9.19
C PHE A 375 -12.31 10.02 -10.65
N LEU A 376 -13.28 9.66 -11.49
CA LEU A 376 -13.33 10.15 -12.85
C LEU A 376 -13.50 11.68 -12.88
N GLY A 377 -14.36 12.22 -12.02
CA GLY A 377 -14.54 13.67 -11.85
C GLY A 377 -13.25 14.38 -11.42
N GLN A 378 -12.52 13.82 -10.46
CA GLN A 378 -11.22 14.37 -10.04
C GLN A 378 -10.19 14.37 -11.17
N LYS A 379 -10.12 13.31 -11.96
CA LYS A 379 -9.21 13.23 -13.12
C LYS A 379 -9.56 14.27 -14.17
N ILE A 380 -10.84 14.46 -14.46
CA ILE A 380 -11.32 15.48 -15.40
C ILE A 380 -10.98 16.88 -14.91
N LYS A 381 -11.17 17.17 -13.60
CA LYS A 381 -10.77 18.44 -13.00
C LYS A 381 -9.28 18.71 -13.19
N LYS A 382 -8.42 17.74 -12.89
CA LYS A 382 -6.97 17.87 -13.06
C LYS A 382 -6.56 18.18 -14.51
N LYS A 383 -7.18 17.52 -15.48
CA LYS A 383 -7.01 17.84 -16.91
C LYS A 383 -7.46 19.26 -17.24
N HIS A 384 -8.59 19.68 -16.71
CA HIS A 384 -9.15 21.01 -16.91
C HIS A 384 -8.22 22.11 -16.37
N ASP A 385 -7.66 21.91 -15.18
CA ASP A 385 -6.73 22.85 -14.55
C ASP A 385 -5.45 23.00 -15.39
N ARG A 386 -4.90 21.89 -15.90
CA ARG A 386 -3.74 21.92 -16.81
C ARG A 386 -4.06 22.65 -18.12
N LEU A 387 -5.23 22.40 -18.72
CA LEU A 387 -5.67 23.12 -19.93
C LEU A 387 -5.88 24.60 -19.67
N ARG A 388 -6.46 24.98 -18.53
CA ARG A 388 -6.60 26.38 -18.10
C ARG A 388 -5.25 27.08 -17.97
N THR A 389 -4.26 26.41 -17.38
CA THR A 389 -2.89 26.92 -17.28
C THR A 389 -2.30 27.15 -18.68
N SER A 390 -2.45 26.20 -19.60
CA SER A 390 -2.02 26.34 -21.00
C SER A 390 -2.61 27.59 -21.66
N LEU A 391 -3.93 27.77 -21.55
CA LEU A 391 -4.64 28.93 -22.10
C LEU A 391 -4.16 30.24 -21.48
N ASN A 392 -3.99 30.29 -20.16
CA ASN A 392 -3.53 31.50 -19.48
C ASN A 392 -2.11 31.89 -19.91
N VAL A 393 -1.18 30.91 -19.99
CA VAL A 393 0.18 31.17 -20.48
C VAL A 393 0.18 31.70 -21.90
N PHE A 394 -0.65 31.12 -22.77
CA PHE A 394 -0.80 31.58 -24.16
C PHE A 394 -1.32 33.02 -24.24
N LEU A 395 -2.38 33.35 -23.49
CA LEU A 395 -2.97 34.70 -23.47
C LEU A 395 -1.98 35.75 -22.91
N ILE A 396 -1.32 35.44 -21.80
CA ILE A 396 -0.33 36.34 -21.21
C ILE A 396 0.85 36.54 -22.17
N GLY A 397 1.35 35.46 -22.76
CA GLY A 397 2.46 35.51 -23.71
C GLY A 397 2.13 36.35 -24.95
N THR A 398 0.93 36.15 -25.53
CA THR A 398 0.43 36.94 -26.66
C THR A 398 0.31 38.42 -26.32
N SER A 399 -0.24 38.74 -25.12
CA SER A 399 -0.38 40.11 -24.66
C SER A 399 0.97 40.79 -24.47
N LEU A 400 1.93 40.11 -23.83
CA LEU A 400 3.30 40.63 -23.65
C LEU A 400 4.02 40.82 -24.99
N THR A 401 3.82 39.94 -25.95
CA THR A 401 4.36 40.04 -27.32
C THR A 401 3.87 41.30 -28.00
N ILE A 402 2.56 41.56 -27.96
CA ILE A 402 1.95 42.75 -28.57
C ILE A 402 2.48 44.04 -27.90
N ILE A 403 2.51 44.07 -26.56
CA ILE A 403 3.03 45.24 -25.81
C ILE A 403 4.49 45.49 -26.15
N SER A 404 5.32 44.44 -26.15
CA SER A 404 6.75 44.54 -26.48
C SER A 404 6.97 45.04 -27.92
N PHE A 405 6.16 44.58 -28.89
CA PHE A 405 6.22 45.02 -30.25
C PHE A 405 5.86 46.52 -30.40
N LEU A 406 4.80 46.98 -29.70
CA LEU A 406 4.38 48.36 -29.70
C LEU A 406 5.48 49.27 -29.06
N MET A 407 6.05 48.87 -27.93
CA MET A 407 7.13 49.61 -27.27
C MET A 407 8.36 49.80 -28.17
N LEU A 408 8.78 48.72 -28.85
CA LEU A 408 9.93 48.81 -29.76
C LEU A 408 9.68 49.79 -30.89
N LYS A 409 8.44 49.86 -31.44
CA LYS A 409 8.10 50.80 -32.49
C LYS A 409 8.12 52.27 -32.03
N PHE A 410 8.02 52.56 -30.73
CA PHE A 410 8.15 53.93 -30.18
C PHE A 410 9.57 54.28 -29.76
N ILE A 411 10.49 53.32 -29.66
CA ILE A 411 11.86 53.52 -29.23
C ILE A 411 12.82 53.58 -30.44
N VAL A 412 12.50 52.86 -31.49
CA VAL A 412 13.20 52.87 -32.77
C VAL A 412 12.48 53.81 -33.76
#